data_d6e01f0154f896bb0c1e26780b4caa68
#
_entry.id   d6e01f0154f896bb0c1e26780b4caa68
#
_cell.length_a   1.000
_cell.length_b   1.000
_cell.length_c   1.000
_cell.angle_alpha   90.00
_cell.angle_beta   90.00
_cell.angle_gamma   90.00
#
_symmetry.space_group_name_H-M   'P 1'
#
loop_
_entity.id
_entity.type
_entity.pdbx_description
1 polymer ?
#
loop_
_entity_poly.entity_id
_entity_poly.type
_entity_poly.pdbx_seq_one_letter_code
_entity_poly.pdbx_strand_id
1 'polypeptide(L)'
;MNKLTVRILTAVITFCIGVAVTTAWVFSRTEVPPIAPVKLSSDRPTMEMVFVLDTTGSMGGLLSGAKQRIWGIVNEVMQTSSLSSVRVGLVAYRDRGDQYVTQVLPLTEDLDRVYSTLMDYDAAGGGDEAENVRRALAEGVAKAGWSQSSSNNAQILFLVGDAPPHDYADEPDTLTTADLAVKHGIIVNTIQCGDSGATKRTWEMIARRGQGQYFLIPQNGGVDTISTPYDEQLSQLGSRLGRTYLAYGGGAGAEGEDYRASRKEMADSTELAVATRSAPAAAAERSVNKALNSKAYIGDLLQDIENGSTKLESIKAEDLPSELKQLSVEERTKEIEKRLAERSEIRKQILSLSKQRTEYIAAEQKKKRNGSAQNGFDVAVSKALREQLAKKGL
;
A
#
# COMPACT_ATOMS: atom_id res chain seq x y z
N MET A 1 13.64 -58.07 48.59
CA MET A 1 13.34 -57.48 47.24
C MET A 1 14.61 -57.32 46.48
N ASN A 2 14.70 -57.96 45.32
CA ASN A 2 15.95 -58.09 44.54
C ASN A 2 16.22 -56.84 43.76
N LYS A 3 17.44 -56.34 43.75
CA LYS A 3 17.86 -55.09 43.03
C LYS A 3 17.45 -55.06 41.56
N LEU A 4 17.18 -56.21 40.96
CA LEU A 4 16.69 -56.37 39.60
C LEU A 4 15.21 -55.94 39.43
N THR A 5 14.38 -56.21 40.41
CA THR A 5 12.92 -55.87 40.38
C THR A 5 12.69 -54.34 40.46
N VAL A 6 13.54 -53.65 41.22
CA VAL A 6 13.48 -52.18 41.35
C VAL A 6 13.91 -51.48 40.05
N ARG A 7 14.91 -52.03 39.33
CA ARG A 7 15.35 -51.44 38.05
C ARG A 7 14.32 -51.59 36.91
N ILE A 8 13.57 -52.71 36.91
CA ILE A 8 12.54 -52.93 35.87
C ILE A 8 11.34 -52.01 36.15
N LEU A 9 10.97 -51.79 37.41
CA LEU A 9 9.86 -50.94 37.78
C LEU A 9 10.16 -49.42 37.43
N THR A 10 11.42 -49.02 37.65
CA THR A 10 11.85 -47.65 37.33
C THR A 10 11.91 -47.40 35.79
N ALA A 11 12.31 -48.38 35.00
CA ALA A 11 12.36 -48.30 33.56
C ALA A 11 10.95 -48.21 32.93
N VAL A 12 9.97 -48.97 33.47
CA VAL A 12 8.59 -48.94 32.98
C VAL A 12 7.89 -47.63 33.33
N ILE A 13 8.13 -47.06 34.52
CA ILE A 13 7.56 -45.76 34.92
C ILE A 13 8.17 -44.62 34.09
N THR A 14 9.46 -44.66 33.83
CA THR A 14 10.13 -43.64 32.99
C THR A 14 9.66 -43.72 31.54
N PHE A 15 9.37 -44.92 31.02
CA PHE A 15 8.85 -45.07 29.64
C PHE A 15 7.41 -44.61 29.53
N CYS A 16 6.54 -44.85 30.50
CA CYS A 16 5.14 -44.38 30.50
C CYS A 16 5.03 -42.85 30.66
N ILE A 17 5.93 -42.20 31.41
CA ILE A 17 5.96 -40.76 31.55
C ILE A 17 6.51 -40.11 30.25
N GLY A 18 7.46 -40.73 29.58
CA GLY A 18 8.03 -40.28 28.31
C GLY A 18 7.01 -40.31 27.16
N VAL A 19 6.11 -41.31 27.12
CA VAL A 19 5.06 -41.43 26.09
C VAL A 19 3.89 -40.45 26.33
N ALA A 20 3.61 -40.13 27.57
CA ALA A 20 2.52 -39.18 27.92
C ALA A 20 2.88 -37.71 27.61
N VAL A 21 4.18 -37.37 27.56
CA VAL A 21 4.64 -36.00 27.24
C VAL A 21 4.74 -35.76 25.72
N THR A 22 4.85 -36.81 24.89
CA THR A 22 4.98 -36.66 23.44
C THR A 22 3.68 -36.58 22.67
N THR A 23 2.52 -36.85 23.29
CA THR A 23 1.20 -36.77 22.63
C THR A 23 0.47 -35.45 22.84
N ALA A 24 1.00 -34.51 23.62
CA ALA A 24 0.41 -33.18 23.85
C ALA A 24 0.88 -32.10 22.87
N TRP A 25 1.66 -32.43 21.86
CA TRP A 25 2.23 -31.48 20.88
C TRP A 25 1.62 -31.55 19.46
N VAL A 26 0.45 -32.10 19.32
CA VAL A 26 -0.22 -32.14 18.03
C VAL A 26 -1.58 -31.51 18.19
N PHE A 27 -1.72 -30.33 17.62
CA PHE A 27 -2.87 -29.45 17.35
C PHE A 27 -2.75 -28.08 18.02
N SER A 28 -1.62 -27.40 17.78
CA SER A 28 -1.68 -25.95 17.78
C SER A 28 -2.17 -25.55 16.39
N ARG A 29 -3.49 -25.37 16.23
CA ARG A 29 -4.01 -24.60 15.08
C ARG A 29 -3.28 -23.28 15.12
N THR A 30 -2.55 -22.95 14.06
CA THR A 30 -1.99 -21.61 13.89
C THR A 30 -3.16 -20.64 13.76
N GLU A 31 -3.53 -20.04 14.88
CA GLU A 31 -4.54 -18.97 14.88
C GLU A 31 -3.95 -17.76 14.17
N VAL A 32 -4.77 -17.08 13.38
CA VAL A 32 -4.41 -15.77 12.82
C VAL A 32 -4.08 -14.87 14.01
N PRO A 33 -2.90 -14.24 14.04
CA PRO A 33 -2.54 -13.35 15.14
C PRO A 33 -3.60 -12.26 15.32
N PRO A 34 -3.89 -11.84 16.56
CA PRO A 34 -4.92 -10.84 16.81
C PRO A 34 -4.55 -9.51 16.12
N ILE A 35 -5.55 -8.90 15.48
CA ILE A 35 -5.40 -7.57 14.88
C ILE A 35 -5.31 -6.56 16.03
N ALA A 36 -4.19 -5.84 16.10
CA ALA A 36 -4.01 -4.71 17.00
C ALA A 36 -4.38 -3.41 16.25
N PRO A 37 -5.60 -2.85 16.45
CA PRO A 37 -6.02 -1.67 15.69
C PRO A 37 -5.24 -0.43 16.09
N VAL A 38 -4.84 0.36 15.11
CA VAL A 38 -4.23 1.67 15.30
C VAL A 38 -5.33 2.70 15.54
N LYS A 39 -5.22 3.48 16.61
CA LYS A 39 -6.16 4.56 16.91
C LYS A 39 -5.84 5.76 16.04
N LEU A 40 -6.69 6.08 15.05
CA LEU A 40 -6.60 7.32 14.29
C LEU A 40 -7.26 8.46 15.07
N SER A 41 -6.64 9.63 15.05
CA SER A 41 -7.07 10.79 15.84
C SER A 41 -8.06 11.72 15.11
N SER A 42 -8.57 11.35 13.94
CA SER A 42 -9.41 12.24 13.11
C SER A 42 -10.83 11.73 12.95
N ASP A 43 -11.82 12.60 13.20
CA ASP A 43 -13.25 12.35 12.91
C ASP A 43 -13.57 12.47 11.40
N ARG A 44 -12.59 12.74 10.56
CA ARG A 44 -12.77 12.91 9.11
C ARG A 44 -12.72 11.56 8.40
N PRO A 45 -13.49 11.42 7.31
CA PRO A 45 -13.52 10.19 6.52
C PRO A 45 -12.13 9.77 6.01
N THR A 46 -11.78 8.50 6.22
CA THR A 46 -10.50 7.93 5.80
C THR A 46 -10.71 6.65 5.00
N MET A 47 -9.77 6.33 4.12
CA MET A 47 -9.74 5.06 3.42
C MET A 47 -8.41 4.35 3.67
N GLU A 48 -8.51 3.06 3.95
CA GLU A 48 -7.39 2.15 4.11
C GLU A 48 -7.46 1.05 3.05
N MET A 49 -6.42 0.92 2.25
CA MET A 49 -6.31 -0.08 1.20
C MET A 49 -5.09 -0.94 1.41
N VAL A 50 -5.24 -2.27 1.42
CA VAL A 50 -4.12 -3.20 1.40
C VAL A 50 -4.17 -4.02 0.13
N PHE A 51 -3.07 -4.04 -0.61
CA PHE A 51 -2.89 -4.91 -1.76
C PHE A 51 -2.01 -6.09 -1.35
N VAL A 52 -2.59 -7.29 -1.39
CA VAL A 52 -1.89 -8.56 -1.21
C VAL A 52 -1.58 -9.09 -2.61
N LEU A 53 -0.32 -8.93 -3.02
CA LEU A 53 0.14 -9.09 -4.39
C LEU A 53 0.99 -10.34 -4.55
N ASP A 54 0.58 -11.21 -5.43
CA ASP A 54 1.45 -12.25 -5.95
C ASP A 54 2.62 -11.63 -6.72
N THR A 55 3.82 -12.07 -6.38
CA THR A 55 5.07 -11.61 -6.98
C THR A 55 5.89 -12.78 -7.56
N THR A 56 5.23 -13.90 -7.85
CA THR A 56 5.84 -15.02 -8.57
C THR A 56 6.10 -14.71 -10.03
N GLY A 57 6.84 -15.56 -10.73
CA GLY A 57 7.33 -15.29 -12.08
C GLY A 57 6.23 -14.99 -13.11
N SER A 58 5.05 -15.63 -12.97
CA SER A 58 3.88 -15.43 -13.84
C SER A 58 3.29 -14.02 -13.79
N MET A 59 3.53 -13.29 -12.68
CA MET A 59 2.89 -12.02 -12.38
C MET A 59 3.61 -10.76 -12.92
N GLY A 60 4.66 -10.89 -13.74
CA GLY A 60 5.46 -9.75 -14.23
C GLY A 60 4.66 -8.67 -14.97
N GLY A 61 3.67 -9.08 -15.76
CA GLY A 61 2.78 -8.15 -16.46
C GLY A 61 1.88 -7.36 -15.51
N LEU A 62 1.28 -8.03 -14.52
CA LEU A 62 0.47 -7.37 -13.50
C LEU A 62 1.28 -6.37 -12.68
N LEU A 63 2.46 -6.78 -12.18
CA LEU A 63 3.31 -5.88 -11.39
C LEU A 63 3.68 -4.63 -12.17
N SER A 64 4.00 -4.77 -13.47
CA SER A 64 4.24 -3.63 -14.36
C SER A 64 3.02 -2.71 -14.45
N GLY A 65 1.83 -3.27 -14.60
CA GLY A 65 0.57 -2.53 -14.63
C GLY A 65 0.26 -1.82 -13.30
N ALA A 66 0.43 -2.52 -12.17
CA ALA A 66 0.23 -1.95 -10.83
C ALA A 66 1.18 -0.78 -10.56
N LYS A 67 2.47 -0.92 -10.91
CA LYS A 67 3.47 0.17 -10.81
C LYS A 67 3.08 1.41 -11.61
N GLN A 68 2.40 1.23 -12.74
CA GLN A 68 1.96 2.34 -13.59
C GLN A 68 0.67 3.00 -13.09
N ARG A 69 -0.21 2.25 -12.44
CA ARG A 69 -1.59 2.70 -12.18
C ARG A 69 -1.92 3.02 -10.74
N ILE A 70 -1.06 2.65 -9.78
CA ILE A 70 -1.35 2.85 -8.35
C ILE A 70 -1.69 4.32 -8.01
N TRP A 71 -0.95 5.26 -8.60
CA TRP A 71 -1.21 6.69 -8.41
C TRP A 71 -2.55 7.12 -9.01
N GLY A 72 -2.89 6.62 -10.20
CA GLY A 72 -4.16 6.92 -10.85
C GLY A 72 -5.35 6.45 -10.03
N ILE A 73 -5.26 5.25 -9.43
CA ILE A 73 -6.30 4.71 -8.54
C ILE A 73 -6.48 5.60 -7.30
N VAL A 74 -5.38 5.95 -6.63
CA VAL A 74 -5.44 6.83 -5.46
C VAL A 74 -5.98 8.21 -5.82
N ASN A 75 -5.57 8.79 -6.96
CA ASN A 75 -6.03 10.08 -7.43
C ASN A 75 -7.54 10.08 -7.73
N GLU A 76 -8.04 9.02 -8.38
CA GLU A 76 -9.47 8.88 -8.67
C GLU A 76 -10.29 8.92 -7.39
N VAL A 77 -9.86 8.15 -6.38
CA VAL A 77 -10.53 8.12 -5.08
C VAL A 77 -10.50 9.48 -4.39
N MET A 78 -9.35 10.16 -4.36
CA MET A 78 -9.22 11.48 -3.74
C MET A 78 -10.01 12.58 -4.46
N GLN A 79 -10.27 12.43 -5.75
CA GLN A 79 -11.05 13.40 -6.53
C GLN A 79 -12.56 13.17 -6.44
N THR A 80 -12.99 11.92 -6.23
CA THR A 80 -14.41 11.53 -6.30
C THR A 80 -15.08 11.36 -4.96
N SER A 81 -14.33 11.38 -3.87
CA SER A 81 -14.82 11.16 -2.50
C SER A 81 -14.52 12.34 -1.57
N SER A 82 -15.25 12.42 -0.48
CA SER A 82 -15.05 13.42 0.59
C SER A 82 -13.94 13.02 1.57
N LEU A 83 -13.06 12.09 1.19
CA LEU A 83 -12.02 11.55 2.05
C LEU A 83 -10.98 12.60 2.43
N SER A 84 -10.58 12.60 3.68
CA SER A 84 -9.52 13.48 4.19
C SER A 84 -8.13 12.84 4.11
N SER A 85 -8.06 11.51 4.05
CA SER A 85 -6.80 10.78 4.02
C SER A 85 -6.97 9.39 3.40
N VAL A 86 -5.92 8.93 2.74
CA VAL A 86 -5.79 7.60 2.16
C VAL A 86 -4.53 6.96 2.71
N ARG A 87 -4.65 5.75 3.26
CA ARG A 87 -3.53 4.92 3.69
C ARG A 87 -3.44 3.68 2.80
N VAL A 88 -2.26 3.36 2.35
CA VAL A 88 -2.03 2.18 1.50
C VAL A 88 -0.99 1.27 2.14
N GLY A 89 -1.26 -0.03 2.14
CA GLY A 89 -0.33 -1.07 2.56
C GLY A 89 -0.11 -2.10 1.45
N LEU A 90 1.01 -2.80 1.51
CA LEU A 90 1.37 -3.85 0.55
C LEU A 90 1.75 -5.12 1.29
N VAL A 91 1.33 -6.26 0.75
CA VAL A 91 1.84 -7.58 1.13
C VAL A 91 2.25 -8.29 -0.16
N ALA A 92 3.53 -8.34 -0.44
CA ALA A 92 4.04 -9.19 -1.51
C ALA A 92 4.10 -10.63 -1.03
N TYR A 93 3.74 -11.60 -1.88
CA TYR A 93 3.88 -13.01 -1.53
C TYR A 93 4.40 -13.85 -2.69
N ARG A 94 4.99 -14.97 -2.32
CA ARG A 94 5.44 -16.09 -3.16
C ARG A 94 5.16 -17.38 -2.43
N ASP A 95 5.82 -18.48 -2.81
CA ASP A 95 5.67 -19.73 -2.10
C ASP A 95 6.88 -20.07 -1.19
N ARG A 96 6.76 -21.17 -0.45
CA ARG A 96 7.83 -21.71 0.40
C ARG A 96 8.97 -22.22 -0.46
N GLY A 97 10.18 -21.84 -0.07
CA GLY A 97 11.39 -22.14 -0.84
C GLY A 97 11.86 -21.01 -1.73
N ASP A 98 11.02 -20.03 -1.99
CA ASP A 98 11.40 -18.79 -2.68
C ASP A 98 12.23 -17.86 -1.79
N GLN A 99 12.71 -16.75 -2.34
CA GLN A 99 13.51 -15.76 -1.62
C GLN A 99 12.77 -15.24 -0.35
N TYR A 100 11.45 -15.17 -0.40
CA TYR A 100 10.58 -14.87 0.73
C TYR A 100 9.22 -15.53 0.51
N VAL A 101 8.49 -15.76 1.60
CA VAL A 101 7.09 -16.15 1.54
C VAL A 101 6.20 -14.91 1.52
N THR A 102 6.47 -13.96 2.40
CA THR A 102 5.74 -12.67 2.46
C THR A 102 6.68 -11.52 2.78
N GLN A 103 6.35 -10.33 2.27
CA GLN A 103 6.92 -9.05 2.66
C GLN A 103 5.81 -8.06 2.93
N VAL A 104 5.76 -7.49 4.13
CA VAL A 104 4.67 -6.60 4.56
C VAL A 104 5.16 -5.16 4.68
N LEU A 105 4.55 -4.25 3.94
CA LEU A 105 4.57 -2.82 4.19
C LEU A 105 3.25 -2.44 4.87
N PRO A 106 3.24 -2.08 6.15
CA PRO A 106 2.01 -1.68 6.82
C PRO A 106 1.39 -0.42 6.21
N LEU A 107 0.10 -0.22 6.48
CA LEU A 107 -0.67 0.93 6.06
C LEU A 107 0.02 2.24 6.44
N THR A 108 0.27 3.08 5.44
CA THR A 108 0.95 4.37 5.59
C THR A 108 0.28 5.44 4.72
N GLU A 109 0.33 6.69 5.15
CA GLU A 109 -0.02 7.86 4.34
C GLU A 109 1.15 8.27 3.41
N ASP A 110 2.34 7.74 3.65
CA ASP A 110 3.53 7.97 2.81
C ASP A 110 3.43 7.15 1.51
N LEU A 111 2.74 7.72 0.54
CA LEU A 111 2.52 7.06 -0.76
C LEU A 111 3.80 6.93 -1.59
N ASP A 112 4.81 7.76 -1.34
CA ASP A 112 6.12 7.59 -1.98
C ASP A 112 6.84 6.34 -1.48
N ARG A 113 6.73 6.04 -0.18
CA ARG A 113 7.21 4.79 0.39
C ARG A 113 6.47 3.58 -0.20
N VAL A 114 5.14 3.67 -0.35
CA VAL A 114 4.35 2.62 -1.02
C VAL A 114 4.87 2.40 -2.44
N TYR A 115 5.05 3.48 -3.20
CA TYR A 115 5.51 3.42 -4.58
C TYR A 115 6.92 2.85 -4.69
N SER A 116 7.89 3.33 -3.89
CA SER A 116 9.25 2.79 -3.90
C SER A 116 9.28 1.31 -3.56
N THR A 117 8.52 0.87 -2.54
CA THR A 117 8.41 -0.55 -2.19
C THR A 117 7.82 -1.37 -3.35
N LEU A 118 6.76 -0.87 -3.99
CA LEU A 118 6.17 -1.54 -5.15
C LEU A 118 7.15 -1.61 -6.33
N MET A 119 7.95 -0.55 -6.56
CA MET A 119 8.96 -0.53 -7.61
C MET A 119 10.08 -1.55 -7.37
N ASP A 120 10.37 -1.88 -6.12
CA ASP A 120 11.39 -2.87 -5.73
C ASP A 120 10.89 -4.33 -5.85
N TYR A 121 9.59 -4.56 -6.03
CA TYR A 121 9.07 -5.90 -6.26
C TYR A 121 9.39 -6.38 -7.67
N ASP A 122 10.01 -7.55 -7.75
CA ASP A 122 10.28 -8.25 -8.99
C ASP A 122 9.44 -9.52 -9.07
N ALA A 123 8.98 -9.86 -10.28
CA ALA A 123 8.33 -11.13 -10.53
C ALA A 123 9.39 -12.23 -10.65
N ALA A 124 9.49 -13.09 -9.64
CA ALA A 124 10.45 -14.19 -9.61
C ALA A 124 9.98 -15.30 -8.67
N GLY A 125 10.58 -16.48 -8.79
CA GLY A 125 10.17 -17.66 -8.02
C GLY A 125 8.90 -18.31 -8.60
N GLY A 126 8.22 -19.10 -7.77
CA GLY A 126 7.14 -19.97 -8.20
C GLY A 126 7.71 -21.26 -8.82
N GLY A 127 7.69 -22.37 -8.08
CA GLY A 127 8.22 -23.67 -8.53
C GLY A 127 7.13 -24.59 -9.10
N ASP A 128 5.93 -24.42 -8.63
CA ASP A 128 4.71 -25.11 -9.01
C ASP A 128 3.53 -24.12 -9.18
N GLU A 129 2.32 -24.63 -9.43
CA GLU A 129 1.18 -23.75 -9.77
C GLU A 129 0.61 -23.04 -8.54
N ALA A 130 0.62 -23.69 -7.36
CA ALA A 130 -0.01 -23.14 -6.16
C ALA A 130 0.97 -22.24 -5.39
N GLU A 131 0.43 -21.22 -4.68
CA GLU A 131 1.22 -20.22 -3.97
C GLU A 131 0.77 -20.07 -2.51
N ASN A 132 1.58 -19.44 -1.66
CA ASN A 132 1.24 -19.28 -0.25
C ASN A 132 0.23 -18.14 0.02
N VAL A 133 -0.92 -18.22 -0.63
CA VAL A 133 -2.04 -17.28 -0.46
C VAL A 133 -2.56 -17.28 0.99
N ARG A 134 -2.49 -18.43 1.70
CA ARG A 134 -2.97 -18.55 3.08
C ARG A 134 -2.25 -17.58 4.01
N ARG A 135 -0.91 -17.63 4.04
CA ARG A 135 -0.09 -16.73 4.85
C ARG A 135 -0.25 -15.29 4.40
N ALA A 136 -0.24 -15.04 3.10
CA ALA A 136 -0.34 -13.69 2.54
C ALA A 136 -1.65 -12.99 2.98
N LEU A 137 -2.79 -13.67 2.86
CA LEU A 137 -4.07 -13.14 3.28
C LEU A 137 -4.12 -12.93 4.80
N ALA A 138 -3.62 -13.91 5.59
CA ALA A 138 -3.59 -13.82 7.04
C ALA A 138 -2.73 -12.62 7.52
N GLU A 139 -1.57 -12.39 6.90
CA GLU A 139 -0.71 -11.25 7.23
C GLU A 139 -1.30 -9.92 6.76
N GLY A 140 -1.96 -9.88 5.60
CA GLY A 140 -2.70 -8.71 5.14
C GLY A 140 -3.81 -8.30 6.10
N VAL A 141 -4.49 -9.26 6.72
CA VAL A 141 -5.52 -9.02 7.72
C VAL A 141 -4.90 -8.64 9.07
N ALA A 142 -3.88 -9.36 9.55
CA ALA A 142 -3.38 -9.22 10.92
C ALA A 142 -2.25 -8.21 11.09
N LYS A 143 -1.36 -8.05 10.08
CA LYS A 143 -0.12 -7.27 10.20
C LYS A 143 -0.11 -5.95 9.45
N ALA A 144 -1.15 -5.65 8.67
CA ALA A 144 -1.19 -4.42 7.88
C ALA A 144 -1.39 -3.14 8.71
N GLY A 145 -1.71 -3.22 9.98
CA GLY A 145 -1.86 -2.03 10.85
C GLY A 145 -3.14 -1.26 10.59
N TRP A 146 -4.26 -1.97 10.41
CA TRP A 146 -5.59 -1.41 10.26
C TRP A 146 -5.99 -0.54 11.44
N SER A 147 -6.73 0.53 11.19
CA SER A 147 -7.36 1.30 12.24
C SER A 147 -8.56 0.57 12.84
N GLN A 148 -9.07 1.09 13.96
CA GLN A 148 -10.34 0.58 14.49
C GLN A 148 -11.47 0.87 13.50
N SER A 149 -12.30 -0.12 13.19
CA SER A 149 -13.42 0.03 12.29
C SER A 149 -14.44 1.04 12.82
N SER A 150 -14.89 1.94 11.95
CA SER A 150 -15.89 2.96 12.25
C SER A 150 -16.74 3.29 11.02
N SER A 151 -17.81 4.07 11.19
CA SER A 151 -18.60 4.59 10.06
C SER A 151 -17.80 5.53 9.15
N ASN A 152 -16.76 6.16 9.71
CA ASN A 152 -15.96 7.17 9.01
C ASN A 152 -14.71 6.59 8.33
N ASN A 153 -14.52 5.26 8.35
CA ASN A 153 -13.42 4.66 7.60
C ASN A 153 -13.90 3.51 6.69
N ALA A 154 -13.29 3.42 5.52
CA ALA A 154 -13.42 2.28 4.62
C ALA A 154 -12.13 1.47 4.67
N GLN A 155 -12.25 0.17 4.96
CA GLN A 155 -11.14 -0.76 5.08
C GLN A 155 -11.28 -1.84 4.02
N ILE A 156 -10.40 -1.83 3.03
CA ILE A 156 -10.55 -2.64 1.82
C ILE A 156 -9.23 -3.37 1.51
N LEU A 157 -9.31 -4.68 1.43
CA LEU A 157 -8.19 -5.53 1.03
C LEU A 157 -8.45 -6.08 -0.37
N PHE A 158 -7.42 -6.04 -1.22
CA PHE A 158 -7.39 -6.66 -2.54
C PHE A 158 -6.38 -7.80 -2.54
N LEU A 159 -6.85 -9.03 -2.69
CA LEU A 159 -6.02 -10.19 -2.94
C LEU A 159 -5.86 -10.36 -4.45
N VAL A 160 -4.63 -10.31 -4.95
CA VAL A 160 -4.31 -10.28 -6.38
C VAL A 160 -3.32 -11.39 -6.72
N GLY A 161 -3.63 -12.23 -7.70
CA GLY A 161 -2.75 -13.32 -8.15
C GLY A 161 -3.41 -14.20 -9.20
N ASP A 162 -2.71 -15.22 -9.67
CA ASP A 162 -3.15 -16.12 -10.74
C ASP A 162 -3.30 -17.58 -10.31
N ALA A 163 -2.81 -17.94 -9.10
CA ALA A 163 -2.69 -19.30 -8.61
C ALA A 163 -3.59 -19.63 -7.42
N PRO A 164 -4.03 -20.89 -7.23
CA PRO A 164 -4.77 -21.30 -6.04
C PRO A 164 -3.85 -21.36 -4.82
N PRO A 165 -4.39 -21.32 -3.60
CA PRO A 165 -3.59 -21.48 -2.38
C PRO A 165 -3.06 -22.90 -2.24
N HIS A 166 -1.80 -23.04 -1.81
CA HIS A 166 -1.32 -24.30 -1.23
C HIS A 166 -2.09 -24.66 0.02
N ASP A 167 -2.31 -25.96 0.23
CA ASP A 167 -3.00 -26.51 1.42
C ASP A 167 -2.00 -26.80 2.55
N TYR A 168 -1.26 -25.80 3.01
CA TYR A 168 -0.35 -25.91 4.14
C TYR A 168 -1.13 -26.01 5.44
N ALA A 169 -1.02 -27.16 6.13
CA ALA A 169 -1.77 -27.44 7.37
C ALA A 169 -1.39 -26.51 8.54
N ASP A 170 -0.21 -25.92 8.50
CA ASP A 170 0.31 -24.98 9.49
C ASP A 170 0.02 -23.50 9.14
N GLU A 171 -0.74 -23.24 8.07
CA GLU A 171 -1.18 -21.89 7.69
C GLU A 171 -2.70 -21.74 7.91
N PRO A 172 -3.17 -20.54 8.31
CA PRO A 172 -4.60 -20.30 8.50
C PRO A 172 -5.38 -20.52 7.20
N ASP A 173 -6.56 -21.11 7.31
CA ASP A 173 -7.46 -21.29 6.15
C ASP A 173 -7.93 -19.94 5.60
N THR A 174 -8.00 -19.80 4.27
CA THR A 174 -8.34 -18.54 3.59
C THR A 174 -9.76 -18.07 3.89
N LEU A 175 -10.73 -19.00 4.00
CA LEU A 175 -12.12 -18.63 4.26
C LEU A 175 -12.30 -18.20 5.72
N THR A 176 -11.62 -18.88 6.64
CA THR A 176 -11.57 -18.50 8.07
C THR A 176 -10.93 -17.10 8.22
N THR A 177 -9.89 -16.83 7.46
CA THR A 177 -9.22 -15.52 7.45
C THR A 177 -10.13 -14.42 6.87
N ALA A 178 -10.88 -14.72 5.81
CA ALA A 178 -11.86 -13.78 5.23
C ALA A 178 -13.00 -13.49 6.23
N ASP A 179 -13.51 -14.50 6.95
CA ASP A 179 -14.50 -14.30 8.02
C ASP A 179 -13.95 -13.40 9.16
N LEU A 180 -12.66 -13.57 9.50
CA LEU A 180 -12.00 -12.73 10.51
C LEU A 180 -11.87 -11.28 10.01
N ALA A 181 -11.49 -11.07 8.74
CA ALA A 181 -11.43 -9.75 8.14
C ALA A 181 -12.76 -9.01 8.26
N VAL A 182 -13.86 -9.66 7.90
CA VAL A 182 -15.22 -9.09 8.00
C VAL A 182 -15.59 -8.73 9.45
N LYS A 183 -15.25 -9.57 10.43
CA LYS A 183 -15.47 -9.25 11.87
C LYS A 183 -14.75 -7.98 12.31
N HIS A 184 -13.65 -7.62 11.64
CA HIS A 184 -12.90 -6.39 11.89
C HIS A 184 -13.29 -5.23 10.95
N GLY A 185 -14.33 -5.39 10.12
CA GLY A 185 -14.83 -4.35 9.23
C GLY A 185 -14.05 -4.22 7.92
N ILE A 186 -13.17 -5.18 7.63
CA ILE A 186 -12.35 -5.22 6.42
C ILE A 186 -13.11 -5.98 5.32
N ILE A 187 -13.29 -5.34 4.16
CA ILE A 187 -13.86 -5.98 2.97
C ILE A 187 -12.71 -6.62 2.18
N VAL A 188 -12.87 -7.88 1.77
CA VAL A 188 -11.87 -8.61 0.98
C VAL A 188 -12.35 -8.81 -0.44
N ASN A 189 -11.74 -8.08 -1.38
CA ASN A 189 -11.92 -8.30 -2.81
C ASN A 189 -10.84 -9.23 -3.35
N THR A 190 -11.15 -9.97 -4.42
CA THR A 190 -10.18 -10.81 -5.11
C THR A 190 -10.08 -10.43 -6.58
N ILE A 191 -8.87 -10.35 -7.11
CA ILE A 191 -8.56 -10.05 -8.51
C ILE A 191 -7.72 -11.20 -9.05
N GLN A 192 -8.35 -12.05 -9.84
CA GLN A 192 -7.66 -13.14 -10.53
C GLN A 192 -7.07 -12.65 -11.83
N CYS A 193 -5.79 -12.97 -12.06
CA CYS A 193 -5.10 -12.79 -13.32
C CYS A 193 -5.13 -14.10 -14.11
N GLY A 194 -5.50 -14.04 -15.41
CA GLY A 194 -5.66 -15.27 -16.21
C GLY A 194 -6.92 -16.05 -15.85
N ASP A 195 -7.13 -17.19 -16.51
CA ASP A 195 -8.40 -17.92 -16.56
C ASP A 195 -8.39 -19.29 -15.87
N SER A 196 -7.44 -19.56 -14.94
CA SER A 196 -7.38 -20.81 -14.19
C SER A 196 -8.70 -21.10 -13.46
N GLY A 197 -9.34 -22.21 -13.79
CA GLY A 197 -10.61 -22.62 -13.18
C GLY A 197 -10.47 -23.07 -11.71
N ALA A 198 -9.29 -23.55 -11.29
CA ALA A 198 -9.00 -23.91 -9.92
C ALA A 198 -8.91 -22.65 -9.05
N THR A 199 -8.16 -21.67 -9.51
CA THR A 199 -8.03 -20.33 -8.88
C THR A 199 -9.39 -19.66 -8.76
N LYS A 200 -10.18 -19.62 -9.84
CA LYS A 200 -11.49 -18.98 -9.88
C LYS A 200 -12.40 -19.41 -8.73
N ARG A 201 -12.57 -20.73 -8.54
CA ARG A 201 -13.48 -21.24 -7.51
C ARG A 201 -13.09 -20.77 -6.09
N THR A 202 -11.81 -20.83 -5.77
CA THR A 202 -11.31 -20.43 -4.45
C THR A 202 -11.44 -18.93 -4.25
N TRP A 203 -11.09 -18.13 -5.26
CA TRP A 203 -11.11 -16.69 -5.20
C TRP A 203 -12.51 -16.10 -5.12
N GLU A 204 -13.48 -16.68 -5.84
CA GLU A 204 -14.90 -16.36 -5.70
C GLU A 204 -15.42 -16.66 -4.26
N MET A 205 -14.97 -17.77 -3.65
CA MET A 205 -15.35 -18.10 -2.27
C MET A 205 -14.75 -17.12 -1.28
N ILE A 206 -13.46 -16.76 -1.42
CA ILE A 206 -12.80 -15.77 -0.55
C ILE A 206 -13.51 -14.42 -0.64
N ALA A 207 -13.77 -13.92 -1.85
CA ALA A 207 -14.45 -12.64 -2.05
C ALA A 207 -15.87 -12.64 -1.41
N ARG A 208 -16.63 -13.72 -1.60
CA ARG A 208 -17.98 -13.86 -1.01
C ARG A 208 -17.94 -13.83 0.51
N ARG A 209 -17.01 -14.59 1.13
CA ARG A 209 -16.82 -14.60 2.59
C ARG A 209 -16.33 -13.27 3.10
N GLY A 210 -15.48 -12.60 2.36
CA GLY A 210 -14.94 -11.28 2.66
C GLY A 210 -15.90 -10.12 2.37
N GLN A 211 -17.17 -10.40 2.00
CA GLN A 211 -18.19 -9.39 1.62
C GLN A 211 -17.74 -8.45 0.48
N GLY A 212 -16.75 -8.89 -0.31
CA GLY A 212 -16.20 -8.17 -1.44
C GLY A 212 -16.68 -8.70 -2.79
N GLN A 213 -15.90 -8.37 -3.81
CA GLN A 213 -16.15 -8.73 -5.20
C GLN A 213 -14.99 -9.54 -5.77
N TYR A 214 -15.32 -10.45 -6.68
CA TYR A 214 -14.36 -11.16 -7.51
C TYR A 214 -14.25 -10.48 -8.88
N PHE A 215 -13.02 -10.27 -9.34
CA PHE A 215 -12.71 -9.75 -10.67
C PHE A 215 -11.79 -10.72 -11.41
N LEU A 216 -12.05 -10.87 -12.71
CA LEU A 216 -11.17 -11.58 -13.63
C LEU A 216 -10.55 -10.57 -14.59
N ILE A 217 -9.24 -10.56 -14.67
CA ILE A 217 -8.47 -9.68 -15.56
C ILE A 217 -7.49 -10.51 -16.41
N PRO A 218 -7.00 -9.99 -17.55
CA PRO A 218 -5.94 -10.65 -18.31
C PRO A 218 -4.68 -10.92 -17.48
N GLN A 219 -3.93 -11.99 -17.83
CA GLN A 219 -2.69 -12.39 -17.14
C GLN A 219 -1.66 -11.26 -17.02
N ASN A 220 -1.59 -10.39 -18.01
CA ASN A 220 -0.70 -9.22 -18.02
C ASN A 220 -1.28 -7.99 -17.28
N GLY A 221 -2.34 -8.17 -16.48
CA GLY A 221 -3.00 -7.08 -15.73
C GLY A 221 -3.98 -6.26 -16.57
N GLY A 222 -4.02 -6.39 -17.88
CA GLY A 222 -4.96 -5.70 -18.79
C GLY A 222 -4.86 -4.17 -18.72
N VAL A 223 -3.72 -3.61 -18.30
CA VAL A 223 -3.55 -2.17 -18.14
C VAL A 223 -3.12 -1.56 -19.46
N ASP A 224 -4.03 -0.85 -20.11
CA ASP A 224 -3.74 -0.03 -21.29
C ASP A 224 -3.27 1.37 -20.84
N THR A 225 -1.98 1.63 -20.96
CA THR A 225 -1.45 2.96 -20.70
C THR A 225 -1.58 3.82 -21.95
N ILE A 226 -2.36 4.88 -21.89
CA ILE A 226 -2.46 5.88 -22.94
C ILE A 226 -1.45 6.97 -22.63
N SER A 227 -0.37 7.05 -23.44
CA SER A 227 0.58 8.16 -23.34
C SER A 227 -0.08 9.43 -23.86
N THR A 228 0.17 10.54 -23.19
CA THR A 228 -0.40 11.83 -23.54
C THR A 228 0.68 12.87 -23.77
N PRO A 229 0.42 13.94 -24.57
CA PRO A 229 1.38 15.02 -24.77
C PRO A 229 1.66 15.84 -23.48
N TYR A 230 0.90 15.60 -22.41
CA TYR A 230 1.01 16.30 -21.13
C TYR A 230 1.90 15.59 -20.11
N ASP A 231 2.20 14.29 -20.32
CA ASP A 231 2.86 13.45 -19.31
C ASP A 231 4.23 13.99 -18.92
N GLU A 232 5.04 14.38 -19.89
CA GLU A 232 6.39 14.90 -19.63
C GLU A 232 6.35 16.23 -18.85
N GLN A 233 5.46 17.15 -19.23
CA GLN A 233 5.33 18.43 -18.54
C GLN A 233 4.82 18.25 -17.10
N LEU A 234 3.87 17.34 -16.88
CA LEU A 234 3.39 16.98 -15.54
C LEU A 234 4.51 16.39 -14.69
N SER A 235 5.33 15.50 -15.25
CA SER A 235 6.49 14.91 -14.57
C SER A 235 7.50 15.99 -14.15
N GLN A 236 7.82 16.94 -15.04
CA GLN A 236 8.73 18.04 -14.74
C GLN A 236 8.18 18.97 -13.64
N LEU A 237 6.89 19.29 -13.67
CA LEU A 237 6.24 20.07 -12.62
C LEU A 237 6.21 19.32 -11.29
N GLY A 238 5.99 17.99 -11.30
CA GLY A 238 6.08 17.15 -10.11
C GLY A 238 7.46 17.18 -9.47
N SER A 239 8.51 17.07 -10.29
CA SER A 239 9.90 17.21 -9.82
C SER A 239 10.21 18.60 -9.26
N ARG A 240 9.65 19.66 -9.88
CA ARG A 240 9.75 21.03 -9.33
C ARG A 240 9.04 21.15 -7.99
N LEU A 241 7.85 20.56 -7.86
CA LEU A 241 7.09 20.52 -6.61
C LEU A 241 7.88 19.78 -5.52
N GLY A 242 8.50 18.63 -5.85
CA GLY A 242 9.35 17.87 -4.94
C GLY A 242 10.54 18.65 -4.41
N ARG A 243 11.20 19.44 -5.26
CA ARG A 243 12.32 20.32 -4.86
C ARG A 243 11.95 21.42 -3.88
N THR A 244 10.66 21.73 -3.72
CA THR A 244 10.21 22.66 -2.66
C THR A 244 10.20 22.04 -1.27
N TYR A 245 10.46 20.74 -1.12
CA TYR A 245 10.48 20.03 0.16
C TYR A 245 11.49 20.62 1.12
N LEU A 246 11.04 20.89 2.34
CA LEU A 246 11.81 21.57 3.38
C LEU A 246 11.77 20.77 4.68
N ALA A 247 12.75 19.87 4.86
CA ALA A 247 12.83 19.01 6.05
C ALA A 247 13.04 19.83 7.33
N TYR A 248 12.25 19.55 8.38
CA TYR A 248 12.34 20.20 9.68
C TYR A 248 12.11 19.21 10.83
N GLY A 249 12.38 19.64 12.08
CA GLY A 249 12.27 18.80 13.26
C GLY A 249 13.54 18.01 13.56
N GLY A 250 13.43 16.99 14.42
CA GLY A 250 14.56 16.13 14.82
C GLY A 250 15.37 16.64 16.01
N GLY A 251 15.10 17.86 16.51
CA GLY A 251 15.78 18.42 17.67
C GLY A 251 17.15 19.02 17.41
N ALA A 252 17.91 19.21 18.49
CA ALA A 252 19.22 19.86 18.50
C ALA A 252 20.37 18.88 18.19
N GLY A 253 21.52 19.45 17.82
CA GLY A 253 22.77 18.72 17.64
C GLY A 253 22.85 17.85 16.38
N ALA A 254 23.86 16.98 16.34
CA ALA A 254 24.16 16.16 15.19
C ALA A 254 22.98 15.22 14.82
N GLU A 255 22.30 14.63 15.81
CA GLU A 255 21.16 13.73 15.56
C GLU A 255 20.01 14.43 14.83
N GLY A 256 19.70 15.69 15.20
CA GLY A 256 18.69 16.48 14.53
C GLY A 256 19.10 16.91 13.12
N GLU A 257 20.36 17.19 12.90
CA GLU A 257 20.90 17.50 11.56
C GLU A 257 20.88 16.26 10.66
N ASP A 258 21.31 15.11 11.18
CA ASP A 258 21.26 13.83 10.46
C ASP A 258 19.82 13.43 10.11
N TYR A 259 18.87 13.65 11.03
CA TYR A 259 17.44 13.43 10.75
C TYR A 259 16.96 14.26 9.55
N ARG A 260 17.21 15.58 9.56
CA ARG A 260 16.78 16.48 8.47
C ARG A 260 17.50 16.15 7.15
N ALA A 261 18.79 15.86 7.20
CA ALA A 261 19.58 15.47 6.05
C ALA A 261 19.05 14.16 5.43
N SER A 262 18.81 13.13 6.26
CA SER A 262 18.26 11.84 5.81
C SER A 262 16.86 11.99 5.19
N ARG A 263 16.00 12.85 5.77
CA ARG A 263 14.67 13.13 5.20
C ARG A 263 14.77 13.83 3.86
N LYS A 264 15.66 14.80 3.71
CA LYS A 264 15.90 15.50 2.46
C LYS A 264 16.46 14.55 1.40
N GLU A 265 17.45 13.74 1.75
CA GLU A 265 18.04 12.74 0.87
C GLU A 265 17.01 11.72 0.38
N MET A 266 16.14 11.24 1.29
CA MET A 266 15.04 10.33 0.93
C MET A 266 14.08 11.00 -0.07
N ALA A 267 13.69 12.24 0.13
CA ALA A 267 12.84 12.98 -0.78
C ALA A 267 13.50 13.15 -2.16
N ASP A 268 14.75 13.59 -2.20
CA ASP A 268 15.51 13.82 -3.44
C ASP A 268 15.76 12.51 -4.20
N SER A 269 16.09 11.42 -3.50
CA SER A 269 16.27 10.09 -4.10
C SER A 269 14.98 9.53 -4.68
N THR A 270 13.84 9.78 -4.04
CA THR A 270 12.53 9.40 -4.56
C THR A 270 12.20 10.17 -5.83
N GLU A 271 12.44 11.49 -5.88
CA GLU A 271 12.24 12.29 -7.09
C GLU A 271 13.13 11.81 -8.24
N LEU A 272 14.40 11.48 -7.95
CA LEU A 272 15.33 10.94 -8.94
C LEU A 272 14.88 9.56 -9.45
N ALA A 273 14.45 8.68 -8.55
CA ALA A 273 13.96 7.34 -8.91
C ALA A 273 12.73 7.43 -9.82
N VAL A 274 11.79 8.33 -9.51
CA VAL A 274 10.60 8.57 -10.34
C VAL A 274 11.02 9.09 -11.73
N ALA A 275 11.91 10.05 -11.79
CA ALA A 275 12.37 10.63 -13.05
C ALA A 275 13.11 9.62 -13.95
N THR A 276 13.79 8.62 -13.37
CA THR A 276 14.65 7.68 -14.11
C THR A 276 14.02 6.30 -14.35
N ARG A 277 13.13 5.85 -13.47
CA ARG A 277 12.58 4.48 -13.50
C ARG A 277 11.11 4.42 -13.88
N SER A 278 10.36 5.52 -13.73
CA SER A 278 8.93 5.52 -14.00
C SER A 278 8.64 5.80 -15.48
N ALA A 279 7.61 5.14 -16.00
CA ALA A 279 7.04 5.58 -17.28
C ALA A 279 6.48 7.01 -17.13
N PRO A 280 6.57 7.87 -18.15
CA PRO A 280 6.11 9.27 -18.07
C PRO A 280 4.67 9.41 -17.58
N ALA A 281 3.78 8.50 -17.99
CA ALA A 281 2.39 8.49 -17.53
C ALA A 281 2.26 8.23 -16.03
N ALA A 282 3.06 7.33 -15.44
CA ALA A 282 3.08 7.06 -14.00
C ALA A 282 3.65 8.24 -13.20
N ALA A 283 4.72 8.86 -13.70
CA ALA A 283 5.28 10.08 -13.13
C ALA A 283 4.27 11.24 -13.15
N ALA A 284 3.51 11.40 -14.24
CA ALA A 284 2.42 12.38 -14.35
C ALA A 284 1.32 12.13 -13.29
N GLU A 285 0.87 10.89 -13.11
CA GLU A 285 -0.12 10.54 -12.08
C GLU A 285 0.39 10.84 -10.67
N ARG A 286 1.67 10.52 -10.37
CA ARG A 286 2.28 10.89 -9.10
C ARG A 286 2.31 12.40 -8.89
N SER A 287 2.62 13.17 -9.91
CA SER A 287 2.62 14.64 -9.84
C SER A 287 1.24 15.18 -9.49
N VAL A 288 0.19 14.61 -10.07
CA VAL A 288 -1.21 14.93 -9.72
C VAL A 288 -1.52 14.58 -8.26
N ASN A 289 -1.09 13.40 -7.80
CA ASN A 289 -1.24 13.03 -6.39
C ASN A 289 -0.58 14.03 -5.45
N LYS A 290 0.67 14.40 -5.73
CA LYS A 290 1.41 15.40 -4.94
C LYS A 290 0.72 16.77 -4.90
N ALA A 291 -0.01 17.13 -5.95
CA ALA A 291 -0.76 18.38 -5.98
C ALA A 291 -2.10 18.31 -5.22
N LEU A 292 -2.76 17.14 -5.20
CA LEU A 292 -4.04 16.92 -4.55
C LEU A 292 -3.92 16.59 -3.07
N ASN A 293 -2.90 15.80 -2.70
CA ASN A 293 -2.76 15.23 -1.37
C ASN A 293 -2.11 16.21 -0.41
N SER A 294 -2.89 16.70 0.56
CA SER A 294 -2.40 17.59 1.62
C SER A 294 -1.39 16.94 2.59
N LYS A 295 -1.15 15.62 2.47
CA LYS A 295 -0.18 14.86 3.26
C LYS A 295 0.89 14.20 2.38
N ALA A 296 1.09 14.71 1.16
CA ALA A 296 2.03 14.14 0.19
C ALA A 296 3.49 14.17 0.65
N TYR A 297 3.83 15.05 1.56
CA TYR A 297 5.21 15.28 2.01
C TYR A 297 5.30 15.21 3.53
N ILE A 298 5.63 14.05 4.06
CA ILE A 298 5.78 13.84 5.50
C ILE A 298 7.05 14.54 6.02
N GLY A 299 6.90 15.35 7.09
CA GLY A 299 8.02 16.10 7.69
C GLY A 299 8.49 17.28 6.84
N ASP A 300 7.58 17.83 6.04
CA ASP A 300 7.81 19.02 5.21
C ASP A 300 7.21 20.27 5.88
N LEU A 301 8.08 21.21 6.23
CA LEU A 301 7.68 22.44 6.89
C LEU A 301 6.60 23.21 6.12
N LEU A 302 6.77 23.35 4.79
CA LEU A 302 5.81 24.11 3.98
C LEU A 302 4.43 23.45 3.99
N GLN A 303 4.38 22.13 3.90
CA GLN A 303 3.11 21.40 3.94
C GLN A 303 2.42 21.50 5.29
N ASP A 304 3.18 21.40 6.38
CA ASP A 304 2.63 21.49 7.73
C ASP A 304 2.12 22.90 8.05
N ILE A 305 2.77 23.94 7.52
CA ILE A 305 2.27 25.33 7.60
C ILE A 305 0.98 25.49 6.76
N GLU A 306 0.95 25.00 5.51
CA GLU A 306 -0.24 25.05 4.65
C GLU A 306 -1.45 24.33 5.29
N ASN A 307 -1.22 23.19 5.95
CA ASN A 307 -2.25 22.41 6.62
C ASN A 307 -2.68 23.02 7.98
N GLY A 308 -1.98 24.04 8.46
CA GLY A 308 -2.19 24.62 9.80
C GLY A 308 -1.75 23.69 10.94
N SER A 309 -0.99 22.64 10.63
CA SER A 309 -0.46 21.69 11.64
C SER A 309 0.64 22.32 12.48
N THR A 310 1.37 23.30 11.92
CA THR A 310 2.39 24.08 12.62
C THR A 310 2.37 25.54 12.18
N LYS A 311 2.99 26.39 13.01
CA LYS A 311 3.24 27.80 12.68
C LYS A 311 4.74 28.06 12.75
N LEU A 312 5.26 28.88 11.84
CA LEU A 312 6.69 29.18 11.77
C LEU A 312 7.25 29.68 13.11
N GLU A 313 6.48 30.53 13.79
CA GLU A 313 6.86 31.13 15.08
C GLU A 313 6.92 30.13 16.25
N SER A 314 6.22 28.98 16.09
CA SER A 314 6.19 27.93 17.13
C SER A 314 7.34 26.94 17.01
N ILE A 315 8.12 26.99 15.91
CA ILE A 315 9.21 26.07 15.65
C ILE A 315 10.45 26.53 16.41
N LYS A 316 11.03 25.62 17.19
CA LYS A 316 12.29 25.90 17.86
C LYS A 316 13.43 26.12 16.85
N ALA A 317 14.37 26.97 17.17
CA ALA A 317 15.51 27.26 16.29
C ALA A 317 16.31 25.99 15.89
N GLU A 318 16.40 25.03 16.79
CA GLU A 318 17.07 23.75 16.59
C GLU A 318 16.37 22.85 15.56
N ASP A 319 15.05 22.96 15.43
CA ASP A 319 14.20 22.18 14.51
C ASP A 319 14.08 22.80 13.12
N LEU A 320 14.54 24.04 12.95
CA LEU A 320 14.49 24.72 11.66
C LEU A 320 15.40 24.03 10.61
N PRO A 321 14.99 24.06 9.33
CA PRO A 321 15.89 23.73 8.23
C PRO A 321 17.16 24.55 8.27
N SER A 322 18.31 23.94 7.93
CA SER A 322 19.63 24.58 8.03
C SER A 322 19.70 25.91 7.29
N GLU A 323 19.02 26.01 6.13
CA GLU A 323 18.97 27.22 5.29
C GLU A 323 18.15 28.37 5.91
N LEU A 324 17.27 28.08 6.86
CA LEU A 324 16.50 29.10 7.57
C LEU A 324 17.13 29.50 8.91
N LYS A 325 18.06 28.70 9.48
CA LYS A 325 18.63 28.97 10.79
C LYS A 325 19.36 30.30 10.89
N GLN A 326 20.01 30.71 9.78
CA GLN A 326 20.83 31.93 9.76
C GLN A 326 20.04 33.21 9.41
N LEU A 327 18.78 33.07 9.03
CA LEU A 327 17.92 34.20 8.67
C LEU A 327 17.29 34.82 9.92
N SER A 328 17.06 36.13 9.90
CA SER A 328 16.20 36.80 10.89
C SER A 328 14.75 36.30 10.78
N VAL A 329 13.94 36.58 11.80
CA VAL A 329 12.52 36.17 11.82
C VAL A 329 11.77 36.73 10.61
N GLU A 330 12.02 38.01 10.26
CA GLU A 330 11.39 38.65 9.12
C GLU A 330 11.81 38.03 7.78
N GLU A 331 13.11 37.72 7.62
CA GLU A 331 13.63 37.07 6.44
C GLU A 331 13.09 35.64 6.28
N ARG A 332 12.99 34.90 7.38
CA ARG A 332 12.38 33.54 7.41
C ARG A 332 10.93 33.60 6.92
N THR A 333 10.14 34.54 7.45
CA THR A 333 8.74 34.70 7.05
C THR A 333 8.62 34.98 5.58
N LYS A 334 9.40 35.94 5.05
CA LYS A 334 9.41 36.26 3.61
C LYS A 334 9.84 35.07 2.74
N GLU A 335 10.83 34.31 3.15
CA GLU A 335 11.28 33.14 2.41
C GLU A 335 10.23 32.04 2.39
N ILE A 336 9.58 31.78 3.51
CA ILE A 336 8.47 30.82 3.59
C ILE A 336 7.29 31.26 2.72
N GLU A 337 6.86 32.52 2.80
CA GLU A 337 5.77 33.04 1.97
C GLU A 337 6.08 32.92 0.48
N LYS A 338 7.31 33.23 0.07
CA LYS A 338 7.77 33.09 -1.32
C LYS A 338 7.69 31.63 -1.76
N ARG A 339 8.17 30.68 -0.97
CA ARG A 339 8.13 29.24 -1.30
C ARG A 339 6.72 28.69 -1.32
N LEU A 340 5.85 29.12 -0.44
CA LEU A 340 4.44 28.76 -0.44
C LEU A 340 3.73 29.27 -1.70
N ALA A 341 4.01 30.51 -2.13
CA ALA A 341 3.48 31.07 -3.36
C ALA A 341 3.96 30.31 -4.60
N GLU A 342 5.24 29.95 -4.67
CA GLU A 342 5.81 29.13 -5.75
C GLU A 342 5.13 27.74 -5.79
N ARG A 343 5.01 27.08 -4.64
CA ARG A 343 4.35 25.77 -4.50
C ARG A 343 2.90 25.82 -4.96
N SER A 344 2.16 26.83 -4.55
CA SER A 344 0.77 27.04 -4.95
C SER A 344 0.63 27.19 -6.46
N GLU A 345 1.53 27.94 -7.09
CA GLU A 345 1.52 28.13 -8.54
C GLU A 345 1.84 26.83 -9.30
N ILE A 346 2.84 26.06 -8.84
CA ILE A 346 3.17 24.76 -9.43
C ILE A 346 1.96 23.80 -9.31
N ARG A 347 1.30 23.74 -8.15
CA ARG A 347 0.11 22.92 -7.96
C ARG A 347 -1.03 23.30 -8.91
N LYS A 348 -1.31 24.59 -9.10
CA LYS A 348 -2.31 25.06 -10.05
C LYS A 348 -2.01 24.62 -11.47
N GLN A 349 -0.75 24.71 -11.90
CA GLN A 349 -0.32 24.26 -13.22
C GLN A 349 -0.51 22.74 -13.39
N ILE A 350 -0.12 21.94 -12.38
CA ILE A 350 -0.34 20.48 -12.39
C ILE A 350 -1.83 20.15 -12.53
N LEU A 351 -2.69 20.76 -11.73
CA LEU A 351 -4.14 20.48 -11.76
C LEU A 351 -4.79 20.92 -13.10
N SER A 352 -4.35 22.02 -13.66
CA SER A 352 -4.83 22.47 -14.98
C SER A 352 -4.43 21.48 -16.09
N LEU A 353 -3.18 21.05 -16.12
CA LEU A 353 -2.70 20.05 -17.08
C LEU A 353 -3.32 18.66 -16.86
N SER A 354 -3.55 18.27 -15.61
CA SER A 354 -4.24 17.02 -15.27
C SER A 354 -5.64 16.97 -15.89
N LYS A 355 -6.38 18.08 -15.88
CA LYS A 355 -7.68 18.15 -16.53
C LYS A 355 -7.58 17.91 -18.03
N GLN A 356 -6.66 18.60 -18.71
CA GLN A 356 -6.43 18.42 -20.16
C GLN A 356 -6.01 16.98 -20.49
N ARG A 357 -5.16 16.39 -19.65
CA ARG A 357 -4.74 14.98 -19.75
C ARG A 357 -5.93 14.03 -19.65
N THR A 358 -6.82 14.25 -18.68
CA THR A 358 -8.02 13.41 -18.48
C THR A 358 -8.95 13.50 -19.69
N GLU A 359 -9.18 14.69 -20.23
CA GLU A 359 -9.98 14.91 -21.45
C GLU A 359 -9.37 14.21 -22.67
N TYR A 360 -8.04 14.29 -22.83
CA TYR A 360 -7.33 13.59 -23.90
C TYR A 360 -7.48 12.07 -23.79
N ILE A 361 -7.25 11.49 -22.60
CA ILE A 361 -7.40 10.06 -22.35
C ILE A 361 -8.84 9.60 -22.66
N ALA A 362 -9.84 10.35 -22.22
CA ALA A 362 -11.23 10.02 -22.50
C ALA A 362 -11.56 10.06 -24.01
N ALA A 363 -10.98 10.99 -24.74
CA ALA A 363 -11.13 11.07 -26.21
C ALA A 363 -10.48 9.86 -26.92
N GLU A 364 -9.25 9.49 -26.52
CA GLU A 364 -8.56 8.32 -27.09
C GLU A 364 -9.25 6.99 -26.76
N GLN A 365 -9.77 6.86 -25.54
CA GLN A 365 -10.57 5.69 -25.15
C GLN A 365 -11.84 5.55 -25.99
N LYS A 366 -12.53 6.66 -26.32
CA LYS A 366 -13.70 6.63 -27.19
C LYS A 366 -13.34 6.15 -28.60
N LYS A 367 -12.18 6.54 -29.15
CA LYS A 367 -11.71 6.06 -30.45
C LYS A 367 -11.41 4.56 -30.45
N LYS A 368 -10.84 4.03 -29.34
CA LYS A 368 -10.51 2.60 -29.20
C LYS A 368 -11.75 1.72 -28.91
N ARG A 369 -12.87 2.25 -28.45
CA ARG A 369 -14.08 1.52 -28.03
C ARG A 369 -14.78 0.68 -29.10
N ASN A 370 -14.34 0.67 -30.32
CA ASN A 370 -14.80 -0.28 -31.34
C ASN A 370 -14.23 -1.71 -31.19
N GLY A 371 -13.41 -1.98 -30.17
CA GLY A 371 -12.93 -3.30 -29.75
C GLY A 371 -13.10 -3.48 -28.25
N SER A 372 -13.62 -4.60 -27.81
CA SER A 372 -13.96 -5.04 -26.45
C SER A 372 -13.22 -4.32 -25.33
N ALA A 373 -13.98 -3.68 -24.42
CA ALA A 373 -13.45 -3.15 -23.16
C ALA A 373 -12.91 -4.32 -22.32
N GLN A 374 -11.59 -4.51 -22.31
CA GLN A 374 -10.95 -5.44 -21.39
C GLN A 374 -10.96 -4.83 -20.00
N ASN A 375 -11.46 -5.58 -19.01
CA ASN A 375 -11.38 -5.22 -17.61
C ASN A 375 -9.92 -5.34 -17.16
N GLY A 376 -9.22 -4.23 -16.97
CA GLY A 376 -7.88 -4.19 -16.42
C GLY A 376 -7.87 -4.10 -14.90
N PHE A 377 -6.69 -4.23 -14.30
CA PHE A 377 -6.48 -4.13 -12.85
C PHE A 377 -7.05 -2.82 -12.27
N ASP A 378 -6.75 -1.69 -12.90
CA ASP A 378 -7.22 -0.37 -12.48
C ASP A 378 -8.75 -0.25 -12.54
N VAL A 379 -9.38 -0.78 -13.57
CA VAL A 379 -10.85 -0.79 -13.71
C VAL A 379 -11.50 -1.62 -12.62
N ALA A 380 -10.93 -2.80 -12.31
CA ALA A 380 -11.43 -3.68 -11.25
C ALA A 380 -11.37 -3.00 -9.88
N VAL A 381 -10.20 -2.43 -9.54
CA VAL A 381 -9.99 -1.72 -8.27
C VAL A 381 -10.90 -0.49 -8.15
N SER A 382 -10.91 0.39 -9.15
CA SER A 382 -11.74 1.60 -9.15
C SER A 382 -13.24 1.28 -9.02
N LYS A 383 -13.70 0.21 -9.67
CA LYS A 383 -15.10 -0.22 -9.54
C LYS A 383 -15.42 -0.66 -8.12
N ALA A 384 -14.58 -1.53 -7.53
CA ALA A 384 -14.80 -2.00 -6.16
C ALA A 384 -14.82 -0.83 -5.18
N LEU A 385 -13.85 0.09 -5.30
CA LEU A 385 -13.74 1.25 -4.42
C LEU A 385 -14.98 2.15 -4.48
N ARG A 386 -15.42 2.55 -5.68
CA ARG A 386 -16.62 3.40 -5.85
C ARG A 386 -17.87 2.77 -5.23
N GLU A 387 -18.11 1.47 -5.49
CA GLU A 387 -19.29 0.78 -4.98
C GLU A 387 -19.24 0.60 -3.44
N GLN A 388 -18.06 0.34 -2.89
CA GLN A 388 -17.89 0.09 -1.45
C GLN A 388 -17.87 1.38 -0.63
N LEU A 389 -17.28 2.46 -1.16
CA LEU A 389 -17.37 3.80 -0.55
C LEU A 389 -18.82 4.31 -0.56
N ALA A 390 -19.52 4.21 -1.69
CA ALA A 390 -20.92 4.62 -1.79
C ALA A 390 -21.83 3.89 -0.77
N LYS A 391 -21.60 2.60 -0.51
CA LYS A 391 -22.33 1.84 0.53
C LYS A 391 -22.08 2.36 1.95
N LYS A 392 -20.95 3.00 2.18
CA LYS A 392 -20.59 3.62 3.48
C LYS A 392 -20.97 5.10 3.56
N GLY A 393 -21.48 5.69 2.47
CA GLY A 393 -21.80 7.12 2.39
C GLY A 393 -20.56 8.02 2.31
N LEU A 394 -19.45 7.51 1.81
CA LEU A 394 -18.14 8.17 1.68
C LEU A 394 -17.85 8.57 0.23
#